data_29f29e40ebffcb5cfe0365bf0cf114a9
#
_entry.id   29f29e40ebffcb5cfe0365bf0cf114a9
#
_cell.length_a   1.000
_cell.length_b   1.000
_cell.length_c   1.000
_cell.angle_alpha   90.00
_cell.angle_beta   90.00
_cell.angle_gamma   90.00
#
_symmetry.space_group_name_H-M   'P 1'
#
loop_
_entity.id
_entity.type
_entity.pdbx_description
1 polymer ?
#
loop_
_entity_poly.entity_id
_entity_poly.type
_entity_poly.pdbx_seq_one_letter_code
_entity_poly.pdbx_strand_id
1 'polypeptide(L)'
;MGNPKAFLTIPRQEAGYRPIHDRISDYSEVEQTLNSRDRKLQASRCMDCGVPFCHWACPLGNKQPEFQDALYKGKWEEAYKILNETNDFPEFTGRICPALCEKSCVLKLSMDSPVTTRENEAAIAETAFREGYIKPRNIERNGRKVAIIGAGPAGLAAANQLNGKGYTVTVFDKNEAPGGLLRYGIPNFKLHKPIIDRRIRVMEEEGIHFKMNNDVDVRQLPEGFDAYCICTGAPTARDLPVPGRELKGIHPALDMLAQQNRILAGMTFPKEQLVTAKGKKVLVIGGGDTGSDCIGTSNRQGAVSVTQIEIMPQPPVGQNPATPWPQFPVVLKTTSSHEEGCSRLWSLATRKFLGKNGKVCGVEVEQVEWTPSPDGGRPAMKPTGKVEVIEADLVLLAMGFLKPEHPQFAENVFVAGDAASGASLVVRAIASGRKAATDIDSYLNK
;
A
#
# COMPACT_ATOMS: atom_id res chain seq x y z
N MET A 1 19.32 -11.32 -22.42
CA MET A 1 18.23 -10.97 -23.36
C MET A 1 17.17 -12.05 -23.28
N GLY A 2 15.92 -11.68 -23.01
CA GLY A 2 14.77 -12.60 -23.08
C GLY A 2 14.64 -13.22 -24.48
N ASN A 3 13.55 -13.95 -24.70
CA ASN A 3 13.24 -14.41 -26.05
C ASN A 3 12.68 -13.22 -26.86
N PRO A 4 13.38 -12.72 -27.89
CA PRO A 4 13.00 -11.49 -28.58
C PRO A 4 11.66 -11.56 -29.33
N LYS A 5 11.07 -12.75 -29.46
CA LYS A 5 9.77 -12.99 -30.08
C LYS A 5 8.68 -13.45 -29.08
N ALA A 6 9.03 -13.63 -27.80
CA ALA A 6 8.10 -14.20 -26.82
C ALA A 6 6.84 -13.34 -26.64
N PHE A 7 6.98 -12.01 -26.61
CA PHE A 7 5.83 -11.10 -26.49
C PHE A 7 4.84 -11.19 -27.66
N LEU A 8 5.26 -11.71 -28.81
CA LEU A 8 4.40 -11.95 -29.99
C LEU A 8 3.68 -13.30 -29.93
N THR A 9 4.28 -14.29 -29.26
CA THR A 9 3.82 -15.69 -29.31
C THR A 9 3.28 -16.21 -28.00
N ILE A 10 3.63 -15.58 -26.87
CA ILE A 10 3.20 -15.95 -25.55
C ILE A 10 2.21 -14.88 -25.03
N PRO A 11 0.92 -15.21 -24.82
CA PRO A 11 -0.03 -14.28 -24.27
C PRO A 11 0.31 -13.91 -22.82
N ARG A 12 -0.11 -12.71 -22.36
CA ARG A 12 -0.06 -12.38 -20.95
C ARG A 12 -0.97 -13.33 -20.18
N GLN A 13 -0.43 -13.93 -19.14
CA GLN A 13 -1.15 -14.80 -18.22
C GLN A 13 -0.88 -14.33 -16.79
N GLU A 14 -1.91 -13.93 -16.10
CA GLU A 14 -1.91 -13.67 -14.66
C GLU A 14 -2.25 -14.95 -13.89
N ALA A 15 -1.79 -15.06 -12.67
CA ALA A 15 -2.14 -16.20 -11.82
C ALA A 15 -3.62 -16.17 -11.39
N GLY A 16 -4.21 -14.98 -11.38
CA GLY A 16 -5.59 -14.76 -10.98
C GLY A 16 -5.81 -14.85 -9.47
N TYR A 17 -7.08 -14.96 -9.10
CA TYR A 17 -7.52 -15.01 -7.71
C TYR A 17 -8.17 -16.35 -7.38
N ARG A 18 -8.20 -16.70 -6.11
CA ARG A 18 -9.02 -17.79 -5.58
C ARG A 18 -10.50 -17.52 -5.93
N PRO A 19 -11.34 -18.60 -6.13
CA PRO A 19 -12.76 -18.44 -6.36
C PRO A 19 -13.44 -17.59 -5.27
N ILE A 20 -14.41 -16.75 -5.65
CA ILE A 20 -15.04 -15.78 -4.74
C ILE A 20 -15.61 -16.44 -3.49
N HIS A 21 -16.35 -17.57 -3.67
CA HIS A 21 -16.97 -18.28 -2.56
C HIS A 21 -15.98 -18.85 -1.55
N ASP A 22 -14.77 -19.21 -2.00
CA ASP A 22 -13.70 -19.67 -1.12
C ASP A 22 -13.03 -18.52 -0.39
N ARG A 23 -12.66 -17.48 -1.15
CA ARG A 23 -11.83 -16.38 -0.62
C ARG A 23 -12.58 -15.46 0.35
N ILE A 24 -13.91 -15.36 0.26
CA ILE A 24 -14.72 -14.56 1.22
C ILE A 24 -14.95 -15.29 2.55
N SER A 25 -14.68 -16.60 2.62
CA SER A 25 -14.86 -17.40 3.84
C SER A 25 -13.70 -17.30 4.82
N ASP A 26 -12.55 -16.79 4.37
CA ASP A 26 -11.33 -16.65 5.18
C ASP A 26 -10.59 -15.33 4.92
N TYR A 27 -9.45 -15.14 5.61
CA TYR A 27 -8.55 -13.99 5.47
C TYR A 27 -7.19 -14.35 4.85
N SER A 28 -7.07 -15.51 4.19
CA SER A 28 -5.87 -15.93 3.47
C SER A 28 -5.68 -15.13 2.20
N GLU A 29 -4.45 -15.04 1.68
CA GLU A 29 -4.15 -14.28 0.46
C GLU A 29 -5.05 -14.71 -0.70
N VAL A 30 -5.63 -13.74 -1.40
CA VAL A 30 -6.56 -13.98 -2.50
C VAL A 30 -5.84 -14.24 -3.82
N GLU A 31 -4.65 -13.68 -4.02
CA GLU A 31 -3.85 -13.91 -5.22
C GLU A 31 -3.27 -15.33 -5.24
N GLN A 32 -3.34 -15.94 -6.42
CA GLN A 32 -2.67 -17.21 -6.71
C GLN A 32 -1.27 -16.94 -7.29
N THR A 33 -0.50 -17.99 -7.48
CA THR A 33 0.81 -17.89 -8.12
C THR A 33 0.92 -18.89 -9.27
N LEU A 34 1.56 -18.48 -10.35
CA LEU A 34 1.91 -19.39 -11.43
C LEU A 34 3.00 -20.36 -10.97
N ASN A 35 3.01 -21.55 -11.56
CA ASN A 35 4.12 -22.47 -11.39
C ASN A 35 5.41 -21.92 -12.02
N SER A 36 6.55 -22.50 -11.68
CA SER A 36 7.86 -22.02 -12.08
C SER A 36 8.05 -21.99 -13.62
N ARG A 37 7.44 -22.93 -14.35
CA ARG A 37 7.54 -22.97 -15.83
C ARG A 37 6.79 -21.78 -16.44
N ASP A 38 5.53 -21.59 -16.06
CA ASP A 38 4.70 -20.54 -16.63
C ASP A 38 5.20 -19.15 -16.19
N ARG A 39 5.73 -19.05 -14.97
CA ARG A 39 6.37 -17.81 -14.49
C ARG A 39 7.57 -17.42 -15.36
N LYS A 40 8.44 -18.38 -15.74
CA LYS A 40 9.55 -18.12 -16.66
C LYS A 40 9.06 -17.71 -18.06
N LEU A 41 7.97 -18.30 -18.54
CA LEU A 41 7.36 -17.90 -19.81
C LEU A 41 6.84 -16.47 -19.77
N GLN A 42 6.21 -16.06 -18.67
CA GLN A 42 5.77 -14.67 -18.52
C GLN A 42 6.95 -13.69 -18.44
N ALA A 43 8.03 -14.05 -17.76
CA ALA A 43 9.24 -13.24 -17.72
C ALA A 43 9.89 -13.07 -19.11
N SER A 44 9.86 -14.12 -19.94
CA SER A 44 10.44 -14.08 -21.31
C SER A 44 9.77 -13.05 -22.23
N ARG A 45 8.56 -12.59 -21.90
CA ARG A 45 7.83 -11.56 -22.66
C ARG A 45 8.49 -10.17 -22.59
N CYS A 46 9.42 -9.96 -21.65
CA CYS A 46 10.16 -8.70 -21.58
C CYS A 46 10.98 -8.48 -22.85
N MET A 47 10.77 -7.32 -23.50
CA MET A 47 11.46 -6.95 -24.73
C MET A 47 12.89 -6.46 -24.53
N ASP A 48 13.34 -6.32 -23.27
CA ASP A 48 14.65 -5.75 -22.94
C ASP A 48 14.88 -4.39 -23.64
N CYS A 49 13.97 -3.44 -23.38
CA CYS A 49 13.96 -2.15 -24.04
C CYS A 49 15.22 -1.35 -23.71
N GLY A 50 15.88 -0.78 -24.72
CA GLY A 50 17.03 0.12 -24.53
C GLY A 50 16.68 1.41 -23.76
N VAL A 51 15.39 1.82 -23.75
CA VAL A 51 14.83 2.86 -22.89
C VAL A 51 13.67 2.26 -22.11
N PRO A 52 13.94 1.69 -20.92
CA PRO A 52 12.93 0.97 -20.16
C PRO A 52 12.02 1.92 -19.37
N PHE A 53 10.86 2.28 -19.92
CA PHE A 53 9.88 3.13 -19.24
C PHE A 53 9.39 2.55 -17.91
N CYS A 54 9.37 1.22 -17.79
CA CYS A 54 9.07 0.54 -16.54
C CYS A 54 10.07 0.87 -15.42
N HIS A 55 11.34 1.03 -15.75
CA HIS A 55 12.41 1.45 -14.85
C HIS A 55 12.19 2.89 -14.37
N TRP A 56 11.95 3.80 -15.33
CA TRP A 56 11.67 5.20 -15.04
C TRP A 56 10.41 5.40 -14.18
N ALA A 57 9.34 4.64 -14.44
CA ALA A 57 8.08 4.77 -13.70
C ALA A 57 8.13 4.20 -12.28
N CYS A 58 9.10 3.33 -11.98
CA CYS A 58 9.28 2.76 -10.65
C CYS A 58 9.98 3.78 -9.74
N PRO A 59 9.37 4.20 -8.61
CA PRO A 59 10.03 5.11 -7.66
C PRO A 59 11.34 4.56 -7.06
N LEU A 60 11.51 3.24 -7.07
CA LEU A 60 12.75 2.56 -6.65
C LEU A 60 13.78 2.43 -7.77
N GLY A 61 13.39 2.69 -9.04
CA GLY A 61 14.25 2.44 -10.19
C GLY A 61 14.60 0.97 -10.37
N ASN A 62 13.64 0.05 -10.11
CA ASN A 62 13.86 -1.38 -10.26
C ASN A 62 14.32 -1.72 -11.68
N LYS A 63 15.33 -2.59 -11.79
CA LYS A 63 15.91 -3.05 -13.02
C LYS A 63 15.08 -4.19 -13.63
N GLN A 64 13.87 -3.85 -14.13
CA GLN A 64 12.92 -4.85 -14.61
C GLN A 64 13.47 -5.71 -15.76
N PRO A 65 14.08 -5.18 -16.84
CA PRO A 65 14.60 -6.02 -17.90
C PRO A 65 15.60 -7.06 -17.39
N GLU A 66 16.51 -6.66 -16.51
CA GLU A 66 17.59 -7.49 -16.03
C GLU A 66 17.09 -8.64 -15.14
N PHE A 67 16.21 -8.37 -14.17
CA PHE A 67 15.69 -9.45 -13.36
C PHE A 67 14.68 -10.35 -14.12
N GLN A 68 13.97 -9.81 -15.13
CA GLN A 68 13.13 -10.63 -15.99
C GLN A 68 13.97 -11.60 -16.83
N ASP A 69 15.09 -11.16 -17.37
CA ASP A 69 16.01 -12.01 -18.13
C ASP A 69 16.62 -13.11 -17.26
N ALA A 70 17.05 -12.77 -16.04
CA ALA A 70 17.56 -13.75 -15.08
C ALA A 70 16.47 -14.78 -14.71
N LEU A 71 15.23 -14.31 -14.45
CA LEU A 71 14.08 -15.17 -14.12
C LEU A 71 13.73 -16.10 -15.31
N TYR A 72 13.68 -15.59 -16.53
CA TYR A 72 13.44 -16.39 -17.73
C TYR A 72 14.48 -17.51 -17.87
N LYS A 73 15.75 -17.22 -17.64
CA LYS A 73 16.84 -18.21 -17.67
C LYS A 73 16.81 -19.18 -16.49
N GLY A 74 15.89 -19.03 -15.55
CA GLY A 74 15.79 -19.86 -14.34
C GLY A 74 16.84 -19.55 -13.28
N LYS A 75 17.51 -18.41 -13.37
CA LYS A 75 18.53 -17.95 -12.43
C LYS A 75 17.89 -17.15 -11.30
N TRP A 76 17.13 -17.83 -10.45
CA TRP A 76 16.32 -17.21 -9.40
C TRP A 76 17.12 -16.39 -8.39
N GLU A 77 18.28 -16.89 -7.99
CA GLU A 77 19.16 -16.16 -7.07
C GLU A 77 19.72 -14.87 -7.68
N GLU A 78 20.11 -14.93 -8.99
CA GLU A 78 20.57 -13.76 -9.72
C GLU A 78 19.44 -12.74 -9.89
N ALA A 79 18.24 -13.20 -10.23
CA ALA A 79 17.04 -12.36 -10.32
C ALA A 79 16.74 -11.65 -9.00
N TYR A 80 16.86 -12.37 -7.87
CA TYR A 80 16.68 -11.77 -6.54
C TYR A 80 17.79 -10.74 -6.25
N LYS A 81 19.05 -11.04 -6.52
CA LYS A 81 20.16 -10.10 -6.28
C LYS A 81 19.96 -8.79 -7.04
N ILE A 82 19.62 -8.86 -8.33
CA ILE A 82 19.32 -7.69 -9.15
C ILE A 82 18.14 -6.89 -8.57
N LEU A 83 17.06 -7.55 -8.22
CA LEU A 83 15.87 -6.92 -7.65
C LEU A 83 16.17 -6.25 -6.31
N ASN A 84 16.96 -6.91 -5.45
CA ASN A 84 17.29 -6.41 -4.11
C ASN A 84 18.27 -5.22 -4.11
N GLU A 85 18.99 -4.95 -5.22
CA GLU A 85 19.83 -3.76 -5.33
C GLU A 85 19.02 -2.46 -5.18
N THR A 86 17.80 -2.45 -5.66
CA THR A 86 16.93 -1.28 -5.68
C THR A 86 15.71 -1.40 -4.76
N ASN A 87 15.28 -2.60 -4.40
CA ASN A 87 14.09 -2.86 -3.60
C ASN A 87 14.39 -3.72 -2.38
N ASP A 88 14.30 -3.13 -1.19
CA ASP A 88 14.57 -3.81 0.07
C ASP A 88 13.51 -4.90 0.39
N PHE A 89 12.28 -4.73 -0.10
CA PHE A 89 11.13 -5.55 0.31
C PHE A 89 10.26 -5.98 -0.88
N PRO A 90 10.81 -6.74 -1.84
CA PRO A 90 10.05 -7.17 -3.01
C PRO A 90 8.86 -8.09 -2.66
N GLU A 91 8.90 -8.76 -1.52
CA GLU A 91 7.77 -9.54 -1.00
C GLU A 91 6.56 -8.67 -0.62
N PHE A 92 6.75 -7.39 -0.27
CA PHE A 92 5.67 -6.45 0.01
C PHE A 92 5.18 -5.80 -1.29
N THR A 93 6.08 -5.20 -2.06
CA THR A 93 5.73 -4.50 -3.30
C THR A 93 5.15 -5.44 -4.34
N GLY A 94 5.64 -6.65 -4.44
CA GLY A 94 5.11 -7.68 -5.34
C GLY A 94 3.65 -8.09 -5.05
N ARG A 95 3.12 -7.76 -3.85
CA ARG A 95 1.71 -8.02 -3.48
C ARG A 95 0.82 -6.79 -3.57
N ILE A 96 1.31 -5.63 -3.12
CA ILE A 96 0.44 -4.47 -2.87
C ILE A 96 0.80 -3.23 -3.68
N CYS A 97 1.89 -3.25 -4.48
CA CYS A 97 2.19 -2.15 -5.37
C CYS A 97 1.17 -2.11 -6.53
N PRO A 98 0.67 -0.92 -6.93
CA PRO A 98 -0.24 -0.81 -8.08
C PRO A 98 0.44 -1.08 -9.42
N ALA A 99 1.74 -1.45 -9.42
CA ALA A 99 2.55 -1.80 -10.58
C ALA A 99 2.64 -0.66 -11.63
N LEU A 100 3.17 0.50 -11.21
CA LEU A 100 3.43 1.62 -12.11
C LEU A 100 4.29 1.19 -13.32
N CYS A 101 5.23 0.26 -13.09
CA CYS A 101 6.09 -0.31 -14.11
C CYS A 101 5.30 -1.06 -15.21
N GLU A 102 4.23 -1.77 -14.85
CA GLU A 102 3.37 -2.45 -15.83
C GLU A 102 2.54 -1.44 -16.64
N LYS A 103 2.08 -0.35 -16.00
CA LYS A 103 1.29 0.68 -16.67
C LYS A 103 2.13 1.49 -17.69
N SER A 104 3.42 1.62 -17.46
CA SER A 104 4.38 2.29 -18.36
C SER A 104 5.18 1.32 -19.25
N CYS A 105 4.92 0.01 -19.16
CA CYS A 105 5.52 -0.97 -20.07
C CYS A 105 5.16 -0.66 -21.52
N VAL A 106 6.14 -0.76 -22.45
CA VAL A 106 5.93 -0.52 -23.89
C VAL A 106 4.86 -1.47 -24.46
N LEU A 107 4.80 -2.71 -23.95
CA LEU A 107 3.75 -3.67 -24.34
C LEU A 107 2.34 -3.23 -23.90
N LYS A 108 2.21 -2.37 -22.89
CA LYS A 108 0.94 -1.75 -22.52
C LYS A 108 0.47 -0.78 -23.61
N LEU A 109 1.40 0.00 -24.17
CA LEU A 109 1.10 0.95 -25.23
C LEU A 109 0.68 0.26 -26.54
N SER A 110 1.43 -0.77 -26.95
CA SER A 110 1.29 -1.39 -28.28
C SER A 110 0.24 -2.51 -28.34
N MET A 111 0.06 -3.26 -27.25
CA MET A 111 -0.73 -4.49 -27.23
C MET A 111 -1.73 -4.56 -26.05
N ASP A 112 -1.72 -3.57 -25.17
CA ASP A 112 -2.43 -3.59 -23.87
C ASP A 112 -2.11 -4.84 -23.01
N SER A 113 -0.90 -5.37 -23.15
CA SER A 113 -0.49 -6.65 -22.60
C SER A 113 0.92 -6.56 -21.97
N PRO A 114 1.10 -5.75 -20.89
CA PRO A 114 2.40 -5.56 -20.24
C PRO A 114 2.97 -6.86 -19.68
N VAL A 115 4.24 -6.88 -19.30
CA VAL A 115 4.84 -7.99 -18.55
C VAL A 115 4.22 -8.06 -17.15
N THR A 116 4.01 -9.26 -16.60
CA THR A 116 3.49 -9.49 -15.24
C THR A 116 4.55 -9.21 -14.17
N THR A 117 5.04 -7.98 -14.14
CA THR A 117 6.25 -7.60 -13.37
C THR A 117 6.01 -7.76 -11.87
N ARG A 118 4.87 -7.31 -11.35
CA ARG A 118 4.53 -7.39 -9.93
C ARG A 118 4.48 -8.84 -9.43
N GLU A 119 3.81 -9.71 -10.17
CA GLU A 119 3.73 -11.13 -9.80
C GLU A 119 5.10 -11.84 -9.92
N ASN A 120 5.92 -11.45 -10.92
CA ASN A 120 7.27 -11.98 -11.07
C ASN A 120 8.16 -11.55 -9.90
N GLU A 121 8.04 -10.30 -9.44
CA GLU A 121 8.71 -9.77 -8.26
C GLU A 121 8.35 -10.55 -6.99
N ALA A 122 7.04 -10.79 -6.76
CA ALA A 122 6.57 -11.62 -5.65
C ALA A 122 7.13 -13.05 -5.72
N ALA A 123 7.12 -13.68 -6.89
CA ALA A 123 7.62 -15.04 -7.08
C ALA A 123 9.14 -15.16 -6.85
N ILE A 124 9.92 -14.15 -7.28
CA ILE A 124 11.36 -14.07 -7.03
C ILE A 124 11.62 -13.98 -5.52
N ALA A 125 10.91 -13.09 -4.82
CA ALA A 125 11.06 -12.92 -3.37
C ALA A 125 10.68 -14.18 -2.59
N GLU A 126 9.56 -14.82 -2.93
CA GLU A 126 9.12 -16.07 -2.29
C GLU A 126 10.13 -17.22 -2.51
N THR A 127 10.65 -17.32 -3.73
CA THR A 127 11.69 -18.30 -4.03
C THR A 127 12.95 -18.01 -3.24
N ALA A 128 13.36 -16.75 -3.11
CA ALA A 128 14.55 -16.36 -2.36
C ALA A 128 14.46 -16.71 -0.88
N PHE A 129 13.28 -16.55 -0.25
CA PHE A 129 13.05 -17.01 1.12
C PHE A 129 13.05 -18.54 1.22
N ARG A 130 12.33 -19.23 0.34
CA ARG A 130 12.20 -20.70 0.36
C ARG A 130 13.53 -21.41 0.15
N GLU A 131 14.33 -20.96 -0.81
CA GLU A 131 15.62 -21.55 -1.16
C GLU A 131 16.78 -21.02 -0.29
N GLY A 132 16.52 -20.12 0.65
CA GLY A 132 17.52 -19.59 1.57
C GLY A 132 18.55 -18.67 0.91
N TYR A 133 18.19 -17.94 -0.15
CA TYR A 133 19.06 -16.90 -0.74
C TYR A 133 19.10 -15.65 0.15
N ILE A 134 18.03 -15.41 0.91
CA ILE A 134 17.96 -14.34 1.90
C ILE A 134 18.55 -14.88 3.21
N LYS A 135 19.70 -14.33 3.58
CA LYS A 135 20.40 -14.66 4.83
C LYS A 135 20.76 -13.38 5.56
N PRO A 136 20.76 -13.39 6.89
CA PRO A 136 21.26 -12.27 7.69
C PRO A 136 22.72 -11.96 7.31
N ARG A 137 22.99 -10.68 7.08
CA ARG A 137 24.34 -10.19 6.77
C ARG A 137 25.14 -10.05 8.06
N ASN A 138 26.41 -10.44 8.02
CA ASN A 138 27.34 -10.08 9.08
C ASN A 138 27.88 -8.67 8.80
N ILE A 139 27.51 -7.70 9.66
CA ILE A 139 27.75 -6.27 9.41
C ILE A 139 28.75 -5.74 10.45
N GLU A 140 29.88 -5.24 9.98
CA GLU A 140 30.84 -4.52 10.81
C GLU A 140 30.28 -3.16 11.22
N ARG A 141 30.34 -2.85 12.53
CA ARG A 141 29.78 -1.62 13.08
C ARG A 141 30.75 -0.46 13.00
N ASN A 142 30.27 0.70 12.55
CA ASN A 142 31.06 1.94 12.43
C ASN A 142 31.06 2.79 13.70
N GLY A 143 30.43 2.32 14.80
CA GLY A 143 30.38 3.00 16.10
C GLY A 143 29.28 4.08 16.21
N ARG A 144 28.64 4.50 15.15
CA ARG A 144 27.58 5.53 15.15
C ARG A 144 26.19 4.92 15.30
N LYS A 145 25.27 5.68 15.91
CA LYS A 145 23.93 5.24 16.28
C LYS A 145 22.87 6.10 15.59
N VAL A 146 21.86 5.47 14.99
CA VAL A 146 20.75 6.17 14.35
C VAL A 146 19.42 5.69 14.92
N ALA A 147 18.54 6.65 15.27
CA ALA A 147 17.18 6.38 15.69
C ALA A 147 16.22 6.55 14.51
N ILE A 148 15.35 5.56 14.30
CA ILE A 148 14.23 5.62 13.34
C ILE A 148 12.94 5.68 14.14
N ILE A 149 12.10 6.69 13.90
CA ILE A 149 10.82 6.87 14.58
C ILE A 149 9.69 6.48 13.62
N GLY A 150 9.14 5.30 13.83
CA GLY A 150 8.14 4.67 12.98
C GLY A 150 8.67 3.45 12.23
N ALA A 151 8.06 2.28 12.47
CA ALA A 151 8.41 0.99 11.87
C ALA A 151 7.56 0.64 10.63
N GLY A 152 7.04 1.65 9.91
CA GLY A 152 6.37 1.49 8.62
C GLY A 152 7.37 1.26 7.47
N PRO A 153 6.91 1.11 6.21
CA PRO A 153 7.76 0.76 5.07
C PRO A 153 8.93 1.74 4.85
N ALA A 154 8.74 3.03 5.11
CA ALA A 154 9.82 4.03 5.02
C ALA A 154 10.87 3.83 6.10
N GLY A 155 10.44 3.63 7.36
CA GLY A 155 11.35 3.40 8.49
C GLY A 155 12.10 2.08 8.37
N LEU A 156 11.42 1.01 7.93
CA LEU A 156 12.08 -0.27 7.67
C LEU A 156 13.14 -0.15 6.56
N ALA A 157 12.84 0.58 5.47
CA ALA A 157 13.80 0.79 4.39
C ALA A 157 15.01 1.62 4.85
N ALA A 158 14.78 2.71 5.60
CA ALA A 158 15.86 3.51 6.17
C ALA A 158 16.71 2.67 7.13
N ALA A 159 16.09 1.87 8.01
CA ALA A 159 16.78 0.99 8.95
C ALA A 159 17.63 -0.06 8.22
N ASN A 160 17.08 -0.73 7.19
CA ASN A 160 17.80 -1.74 6.42
C ASN A 160 19.03 -1.16 5.71
N GLN A 161 18.89 0.01 5.08
CA GLN A 161 19.97 0.68 4.36
C GLN A 161 21.08 1.17 5.31
N LEU A 162 20.72 1.83 6.41
CA LEU A 162 21.68 2.31 7.41
C LEU A 162 22.39 1.16 8.12
N ASN A 163 21.64 0.12 8.50
CA ASN A 163 22.22 -1.08 9.08
C ASN A 163 23.27 -1.70 8.15
N GLY A 164 22.94 -1.85 6.85
CA GLY A 164 23.89 -2.36 5.86
C GLY A 164 25.17 -1.53 5.70
N LYS A 165 25.16 -0.27 6.10
CA LYS A 165 26.31 0.65 6.11
C LYS A 165 27.09 0.64 7.45
N GLY A 166 26.73 -0.24 8.39
CA GLY A 166 27.42 -0.41 9.66
C GLY A 166 26.90 0.45 10.81
N TYR A 167 25.84 1.24 10.62
CA TYR A 167 25.23 1.99 11.72
C TYR A 167 24.53 1.06 12.71
N THR A 168 24.58 1.37 14.00
CA THR A 168 23.72 0.74 15.00
C THR A 168 22.35 1.41 14.94
N VAL A 169 21.35 0.68 14.45
CA VAL A 169 20.01 1.22 14.21
C VAL A 169 19.04 0.77 15.28
N THR A 170 18.31 1.72 15.88
CA THR A 170 17.17 1.45 16.75
C THR A 170 15.90 2.04 16.13
N VAL A 171 14.89 1.20 15.97
CA VAL A 171 13.58 1.58 15.44
C VAL A 171 12.57 1.64 16.58
N PHE A 172 11.90 2.77 16.73
CA PHE A 172 10.85 3.00 17.72
C PHE A 172 9.50 3.02 17.03
N ASP A 173 8.48 2.37 17.59
CA ASP A 173 7.11 2.47 17.11
C ASP A 173 6.12 2.38 18.27
N LYS A 174 5.02 3.13 18.18
CA LYS A 174 3.95 3.14 19.18
C LYS A 174 3.12 1.85 19.20
N ASN A 175 3.10 1.12 18.10
CA ASN A 175 2.36 -0.13 17.99
C ASN A 175 3.14 -1.30 18.59
N GLU A 176 2.43 -2.41 18.78
CA GLU A 176 2.94 -3.64 19.40
C GLU A 176 3.89 -4.43 18.49
N ALA A 177 3.85 -4.22 17.16
CA ALA A 177 4.70 -4.92 16.20
C ALA A 177 5.08 -4.03 15.01
N PRO A 178 6.25 -4.28 14.35
CA PRO A 178 6.69 -3.53 13.18
C PRO A 178 5.82 -3.79 11.97
N GLY A 179 5.82 -2.84 11.02
CA GLY A 179 5.16 -2.95 9.72
C GLY A 179 4.27 -1.76 9.38
N GLY A 180 3.89 -0.91 10.34
CA GLY A 180 3.03 0.24 10.10
C GLY A 180 1.75 -0.15 9.35
N LEU A 181 1.37 0.59 8.29
CA LEU A 181 0.16 0.28 7.51
C LEU A 181 0.24 -1.06 6.74
N LEU A 182 1.41 -1.62 6.48
CA LEU A 182 1.53 -2.99 5.95
C LEU A 182 0.87 -4.01 6.89
N ARG A 183 1.02 -3.80 8.20
CA ARG A 183 0.47 -4.67 9.23
C ARG A 183 -0.94 -4.28 9.63
N TYR A 184 -1.18 -2.99 9.88
CA TYR A 184 -2.41 -2.51 10.49
C TYR A 184 -3.44 -1.99 9.49
N GLY A 185 -3.01 -1.48 8.32
CA GLY A 185 -3.90 -0.94 7.30
C GLY A 185 -4.28 -1.96 6.23
N ILE A 186 -3.29 -2.62 5.65
CA ILE A 186 -3.51 -3.60 4.57
C ILE A 186 -4.16 -4.87 5.14
N PRO A 187 -5.28 -5.35 4.57
CA PRO A 187 -5.90 -6.59 5.02
C PRO A 187 -5.00 -7.82 4.83
N ASN A 188 -5.16 -8.81 5.72
CA ASN A 188 -4.39 -10.05 5.66
C ASN A 188 -4.56 -10.81 4.34
N PHE A 189 -5.73 -10.71 3.72
CA PHE A 189 -6.02 -11.34 2.43
C PHE A 189 -5.33 -10.67 1.22
N LYS A 190 -4.67 -9.52 1.41
CA LYS A 190 -3.79 -8.87 0.41
C LYS A 190 -2.31 -9.02 0.75
N LEU A 191 -1.96 -9.03 2.03
CA LEU A 191 -0.60 -9.21 2.53
C LEU A 191 -0.65 -9.99 3.84
N HIS A 192 -0.31 -11.27 3.77
CA HIS A 192 -0.27 -12.17 4.92
C HIS A 192 0.81 -11.74 5.91
N LYS A 193 0.44 -11.54 7.19
CA LYS A 193 1.32 -10.91 8.19
C LYS A 193 2.61 -11.69 8.49
N PRO A 194 2.65 -13.03 8.47
CA PRO A 194 3.89 -13.79 8.57
C PRO A 194 4.96 -13.43 7.52
N ILE A 195 4.58 -12.85 6.37
CA ILE A 195 5.53 -12.34 5.37
C ILE A 195 6.30 -11.14 5.92
N ILE A 196 5.63 -10.28 6.69
CA ILE A 196 6.27 -9.17 7.39
C ILE A 196 7.19 -9.73 8.49
N ASP A 197 6.67 -10.68 9.30
CA ASP A 197 7.39 -11.23 10.44
C ASP A 197 8.70 -11.91 10.04
N ARG A 198 8.71 -12.67 8.93
CA ARG A 198 9.97 -13.29 8.45
C ARG A 198 11.01 -12.26 8.01
N ARG A 199 10.59 -11.12 7.42
CA ARG A 199 11.51 -10.04 7.05
C ARG A 199 12.06 -9.33 8.28
N ILE A 200 11.20 -9.03 9.25
CA ILE A 200 11.62 -8.41 10.52
C ILE A 200 12.64 -9.29 11.24
N ARG A 201 12.43 -10.61 11.28
CA ARG A 201 13.39 -11.55 11.87
C ARG A 201 14.78 -11.46 11.22
N VAL A 202 14.85 -11.41 9.89
CA VAL A 202 16.13 -11.20 9.18
C VAL A 202 16.78 -9.89 9.60
N MET A 203 16.01 -8.81 9.73
CA MET A 203 16.52 -7.49 10.14
C MET A 203 17.02 -7.50 11.61
N GLU A 204 16.31 -8.22 12.50
CA GLU A 204 16.73 -8.41 13.90
C GLU A 204 18.03 -9.23 13.99
N GLU A 205 18.11 -10.31 13.23
CA GLU A 205 19.33 -11.15 13.15
C GLU A 205 20.53 -10.39 12.57
N GLU A 206 20.30 -9.36 11.75
CA GLU A 206 21.32 -8.41 11.28
C GLU A 206 21.67 -7.32 12.31
N GLY A 207 21.02 -7.32 13.47
CA GLY A 207 21.30 -6.42 14.59
C GLY A 207 20.55 -5.09 14.56
N ILE A 208 19.41 -4.99 13.89
CA ILE A 208 18.48 -3.86 14.05
C ILE A 208 17.68 -4.07 15.33
N HIS A 209 17.61 -3.06 16.17
CA HIS A 209 16.89 -3.11 17.45
C HIS A 209 15.49 -2.48 17.30
N PHE A 210 14.44 -3.27 17.50
CA PHE A 210 13.06 -2.78 17.50
C PHE A 210 12.57 -2.52 18.93
N LYS A 211 12.12 -1.28 19.19
CA LYS A 211 11.48 -0.85 20.46
C LYS A 211 10.03 -0.52 20.20
N MET A 212 9.19 -1.55 20.31
CA MET A 212 7.74 -1.45 20.12
C MET A 212 7.04 -0.94 21.38
N ASN A 213 5.74 -0.57 21.26
CA ASN A 213 4.96 0.06 22.32
C ASN A 213 5.66 1.32 22.88
N ASN A 214 6.37 2.04 22.03
CA ASN A 214 7.11 3.24 22.36
C ASN A 214 6.67 4.41 21.47
N ASP A 215 5.78 5.24 22.02
CA ASP A 215 5.25 6.43 21.34
C ASP A 215 6.21 7.61 21.58
N VAL A 216 7.13 7.81 20.66
CA VAL A 216 8.12 8.88 20.74
C VAL A 216 7.49 10.20 20.28
N ASP A 217 7.47 11.21 21.16
CA ASP A 217 7.16 12.58 20.74
C ASP A 217 8.30 13.11 19.87
N VAL A 218 8.00 13.45 18.62
CA VAL A 218 8.99 14.00 17.67
C VAL A 218 9.59 15.35 18.09
N ARG A 219 9.02 16.00 19.11
CA ARG A 219 9.56 17.23 19.73
C ARG A 219 10.58 16.92 20.83
N GLN A 220 10.62 15.68 21.33
CA GLN A 220 11.48 15.23 22.41
C GLN A 220 12.11 13.90 22.01
N LEU A 221 13.06 13.94 21.11
CA LEU A 221 13.72 12.74 20.57
C LEU A 221 14.58 12.05 21.63
N PRO A 222 14.68 10.71 21.61
CA PRO A 222 15.48 9.96 22.58
C PRO A 222 16.97 10.34 22.45
N GLU A 223 17.66 10.48 23.58
CA GLU A 223 19.08 10.82 23.63
C GLU A 223 19.99 9.67 23.22
N GLY A 224 21.25 9.99 22.87
CA GLY A 224 22.30 9.00 22.61
C GLY A 224 22.36 8.49 21.17
N PHE A 225 21.80 9.25 20.22
CA PHE A 225 21.88 8.97 18.79
C PHE A 225 22.56 10.12 18.04
N ASP A 226 23.33 9.78 17.02
CA ASP A 226 24.02 10.76 16.18
C ASP A 226 23.10 11.41 15.13
N ALA A 227 22.09 10.66 14.68
CA ALA A 227 21.07 11.15 13.76
C ALA A 227 19.70 10.48 13.96
N TYR A 228 18.66 11.09 13.43
CA TYR A 228 17.27 10.65 13.56
C TYR A 228 16.56 10.64 12.21
N CYS A 229 15.67 9.68 11.99
CA CYS A 229 14.77 9.65 10.84
C CYS A 229 13.31 9.52 11.29
N ILE A 230 12.51 10.54 11.03
CA ILE A 230 11.07 10.56 11.35
C ILE A 230 10.30 9.88 10.22
N CYS A 231 9.71 8.72 10.51
CA CYS A 231 8.98 7.87 9.58
C CYS A 231 7.57 7.52 10.10
N THR A 232 6.95 8.44 10.84
CA THR A 232 5.69 8.25 11.57
C THR A 232 4.47 8.12 10.66
N GLY A 233 4.64 8.29 9.36
CA GLY A 233 3.55 8.23 8.39
C GLY A 233 2.65 9.47 8.42
N ALA A 234 1.42 9.31 7.91
CA ALA A 234 0.35 10.33 7.93
C ALA A 234 -0.84 9.77 8.73
N PRO A 235 -0.80 9.84 10.07
CA PRO A 235 -1.75 9.12 10.93
C PRO A 235 -3.14 9.75 10.98
N THR A 236 -3.30 11.02 10.62
CA THR A 236 -4.57 11.76 10.75
C THR A 236 -5.45 11.48 9.54
N ALA A 237 -6.51 10.72 9.73
CA ALA A 237 -7.52 10.50 8.70
C ALA A 237 -8.28 11.81 8.40
N ARG A 238 -8.70 12.00 7.14
CA ARG A 238 -9.66 13.05 6.80
C ARG A 238 -11.00 12.72 7.43
N ASP A 239 -11.61 13.72 8.03
CA ASP A 239 -12.94 13.61 8.59
C ASP A 239 -13.99 14.33 7.72
N LEU A 240 -15.26 14.07 8.01
CA LEU A 240 -16.41 14.64 7.31
C LEU A 240 -17.33 15.33 8.33
N PRO A 241 -17.08 16.61 8.65
CA PRO A 241 -17.80 17.34 9.70
C PRO A 241 -19.17 17.82 9.20
N VAL A 242 -20.05 16.88 8.88
CA VAL A 242 -21.45 17.14 8.52
C VAL A 242 -22.39 16.79 9.69
N PRO A 243 -23.63 17.31 9.72
CA PRO A 243 -24.59 16.99 10.78
C PRO A 243 -24.76 15.47 10.98
N GLY A 244 -24.80 15.02 12.24
CA GLY A 244 -24.91 13.62 12.62
C GLY A 244 -23.59 12.85 12.68
N ARG A 245 -22.42 13.52 12.50
CA ARG A 245 -21.10 12.88 12.56
C ARG A 245 -20.83 12.21 13.91
N GLU A 246 -21.46 12.66 14.96
CA GLU A 246 -21.36 12.15 16.33
C GLU A 246 -22.12 10.84 16.57
N LEU A 247 -22.93 10.38 15.62
CA LEU A 247 -23.70 9.15 15.74
C LEU A 247 -22.78 7.93 15.82
N LYS A 248 -23.16 6.97 16.67
CA LYS A 248 -22.47 5.68 16.76
C LYS A 248 -22.60 4.90 15.45
N GLY A 249 -21.54 4.22 15.06
CA GLY A 249 -21.47 3.42 13.82
C GLY A 249 -20.84 4.17 12.65
N ILE A 250 -20.25 5.35 12.87
CA ILE A 250 -19.48 6.10 11.88
C ILE A 250 -18.02 6.11 12.31
N HIS A 251 -17.15 5.46 11.55
CA HIS A 251 -15.74 5.26 11.92
C HIS A 251 -14.78 5.62 10.79
N PRO A 252 -13.58 6.11 11.09
CA PRO A 252 -12.47 6.05 10.13
C PRO A 252 -12.23 4.62 9.65
N ALA A 253 -11.90 4.44 8.39
CA ALA A 253 -11.67 3.12 7.79
C ALA A 253 -10.62 2.30 8.54
N LEU A 254 -9.53 2.95 9.00
CA LEU A 254 -8.46 2.26 9.72
C LEU A 254 -8.89 1.67 11.06
N ASP A 255 -9.92 2.19 11.71
CA ASP A 255 -10.41 1.62 12.97
C ASP A 255 -10.85 0.16 12.77
N MET A 256 -11.62 -0.10 11.71
CA MET A 256 -12.03 -1.47 11.36
C MET A 256 -10.87 -2.32 10.85
N LEU A 257 -10.05 -1.77 9.93
CA LEU A 257 -8.96 -2.53 9.29
C LEU A 257 -7.89 -2.92 10.30
N ALA A 258 -7.45 -1.98 11.15
CA ALA A 258 -6.45 -2.26 12.16
C ALA A 258 -6.98 -3.21 13.25
N GLN A 259 -8.24 -3.04 13.65
CA GLN A 259 -8.87 -3.94 14.62
C GLN A 259 -8.97 -5.35 14.05
N GLN A 260 -9.41 -5.52 12.79
CA GLN A 260 -9.50 -6.83 12.16
C GLN A 260 -8.14 -7.53 12.06
N ASN A 261 -7.09 -6.79 11.67
CA ASN A 261 -5.74 -7.35 11.60
C ASN A 261 -5.21 -7.77 12.99
N ARG A 262 -5.52 -7.01 14.05
CA ARG A 262 -5.19 -7.36 15.44
C ARG A 262 -5.96 -8.58 15.94
N ILE A 263 -7.23 -8.71 15.56
CA ILE A 263 -8.03 -9.91 15.85
C ILE A 263 -7.39 -11.15 15.21
N LEU A 264 -6.97 -11.05 13.96
CA LEU A 264 -6.26 -12.15 13.26
C LEU A 264 -4.90 -12.47 13.88
N ALA A 265 -4.28 -11.50 14.54
CA ALA A 265 -3.07 -11.70 15.34
C ALA A 265 -3.34 -12.25 16.76
N GLY A 266 -4.60 -12.57 17.10
CA GLY A 266 -4.98 -13.17 18.38
C GLY A 266 -5.42 -12.18 19.47
N MET A 267 -5.50 -10.89 19.16
CA MET A 267 -6.02 -9.90 20.14
C MET A 267 -7.53 -10.00 20.26
N THR A 268 -8.02 -9.77 21.46
CA THR A 268 -9.46 -9.73 21.78
C THR A 268 -9.91 -8.32 22.11
N PHE A 269 -11.14 -7.98 21.75
CA PHE A 269 -11.74 -6.69 22.01
C PHE A 269 -13.11 -6.87 22.70
N PRO A 270 -13.49 -5.99 23.63
CA PRO A 270 -14.84 -5.94 24.17
C PRO A 270 -15.88 -5.72 23.06
N LYS A 271 -17.07 -6.32 23.21
CA LYS A 271 -18.12 -6.24 22.15
C LYS A 271 -18.51 -4.81 21.79
N GLU A 272 -18.53 -3.92 22.77
CA GLU A 272 -18.87 -2.50 22.63
C GLU A 272 -17.83 -1.70 21.83
N GLN A 273 -16.60 -2.19 21.75
CA GLN A 273 -15.49 -1.58 21.00
C GLN A 273 -15.32 -2.18 19.59
N LEU A 274 -16.10 -3.23 19.27
CA LEU A 274 -15.98 -3.89 17.99
C LEU A 274 -16.59 -3.05 16.86
N VAL A 275 -15.76 -2.66 15.90
CA VAL A 275 -16.19 -2.14 14.60
C VAL A 275 -16.39 -3.34 13.66
N THR A 276 -17.63 -3.78 13.51
CA THR A 276 -17.94 -4.98 12.72
C THR A 276 -19.08 -4.75 11.75
N ALA A 277 -18.92 -5.30 10.56
CA ALA A 277 -19.90 -5.29 9.47
C ALA A 277 -20.92 -6.44 9.57
N LYS A 278 -20.75 -7.38 10.51
CA LYS A 278 -21.59 -8.57 10.62
C LYS A 278 -23.07 -8.22 10.75
N GLY A 279 -23.87 -8.67 9.77
CA GLY A 279 -25.33 -8.46 9.75
C GLY A 279 -25.75 -7.02 9.51
N LYS A 280 -24.87 -6.15 8.97
CA LYS A 280 -25.12 -4.72 8.74
C LYS A 280 -25.13 -4.36 7.27
N LYS A 281 -25.87 -3.29 6.94
CA LYS A 281 -25.72 -2.52 5.71
C LYS A 281 -24.55 -1.58 5.89
N VAL A 282 -23.50 -1.73 5.09
CA VAL A 282 -22.25 -0.97 5.19
C VAL A 282 -22.17 0.06 4.08
N LEU A 283 -21.89 1.31 4.43
CA LEU A 283 -21.55 2.37 3.49
C LEU A 283 -20.07 2.74 3.62
N VAL A 284 -19.32 2.67 2.53
CA VAL A 284 -17.92 3.11 2.45
C VAL A 284 -17.88 4.43 1.68
N ILE A 285 -17.37 5.47 2.31
CA ILE A 285 -17.22 6.80 1.70
C ILE A 285 -15.78 6.98 1.26
N GLY A 286 -15.56 6.99 -0.05
CA GLY A 286 -14.25 7.10 -0.73
C GLY A 286 -13.94 5.92 -1.64
N GLY A 287 -13.46 6.24 -2.87
CA GLY A 287 -13.25 5.29 -3.97
C GLY A 287 -11.83 4.70 -4.07
N GLY A 288 -10.93 5.01 -3.12
CA GLY A 288 -9.54 4.59 -3.14
C GLY A 288 -9.29 3.15 -2.65
N ASP A 289 -8.00 2.77 -2.57
CA ASP A 289 -7.58 1.43 -2.14
C ASP A 289 -8.02 1.10 -0.71
N THR A 290 -8.02 2.09 0.20
CA THR A 290 -8.54 1.92 1.57
C THR A 290 -10.05 1.58 1.57
N GLY A 291 -10.83 2.22 0.68
CA GLY A 291 -12.25 1.88 0.50
C GLY A 291 -12.43 0.44 0.01
N SER A 292 -11.63 0.02 -0.96
CA SER A 292 -11.59 -1.38 -1.43
C SER A 292 -11.25 -2.37 -0.31
N ASP A 293 -10.33 -2.02 0.59
CA ASP A 293 -9.96 -2.84 1.74
C ASP A 293 -11.11 -2.99 2.74
N CYS A 294 -11.87 -1.90 2.95
CA CYS A 294 -13.08 -1.93 3.77
C CYS A 294 -14.17 -2.84 3.16
N ILE A 295 -14.35 -2.81 1.84
CA ILE A 295 -15.32 -3.66 1.14
C ILE A 295 -14.99 -5.14 1.36
N GLY A 296 -13.76 -5.55 1.04
CA GLY A 296 -13.34 -6.95 1.19
C GLY A 296 -13.38 -7.44 2.64
N THR A 297 -13.06 -6.58 3.60
CA THR A 297 -13.16 -6.88 5.03
C THR A 297 -14.62 -7.01 5.47
N SER A 298 -15.50 -6.11 5.02
CA SER A 298 -16.93 -6.14 5.34
C SER A 298 -17.62 -7.40 4.82
N ASN A 299 -17.30 -7.82 3.58
CA ASN A 299 -17.84 -9.05 3.00
C ASN A 299 -17.43 -10.28 3.84
N ARG A 300 -16.15 -10.37 4.25
CA ARG A 300 -15.64 -11.47 5.11
C ARG A 300 -16.24 -11.47 6.51
N GLN A 301 -16.60 -10.31 7.03
CA GLN A 301 -17.31 -10.20 8.30
C GLN A 301 -18.80 -10.56 8.20
N GLY A 302 -19.35 -10.77 7.00
CA GLY A 302 -20.76 -11.12 6.78
C GLY A 302 -21.68 -9.89 6.79
N ALA A 303 -21.31 -8.83 6.09
CA ALA A 303 -22.20 -7.72 5.81
C ALA A 303 -23.44 -8.18 5.04
N VAL A 304 -24.60 -7.56 5.27
CA VAL A 304 -25.84 -7.79 4.51
C VAL A 304 -25.71 -7.17 3.12
N SER A 305 -25.11 -6.00 3.04
CA SER A 305 -24.79 -5.31 1.80
C SER A 305 -23.63 -4.34 2.03
N VAL A 306 -22.87 -4.10 0.96
CA VAL A 306 -21.81 -3.08 0.96
C VAL A 306 -22.06 -2.13 -0.20
N THR A 307 -22.13 -0.84 0.11
CA THR A 307 -22.21 0.24 -0.90
C THR A 307 -21.00 1.13 -0.74
N GLN A 308 -20.38 1.50 -1.85
CA GLN A 308 -19.28 2.48 -1.90
C GLN A 308 -19.77 3.72 -2.66
N ILE A 309 -19.51 4.89 -2.08
CA ILE A 309 -19.77 6.17 -2.75
C ILE A 309 -18.46 6.93 -2.95
N GLU A 310 -18.40 7.64 -4.08
CA GLU A 310 -17.29 8.53 -4.41
C GLU A 310 -17.83 9.89 -4.83
N ILE A 311 -17.22 10.96 -4.32
CA ILE A 311 -17.60 12.33 -4.66
C ILE A 311 -17.20 12.69 -6.11
N MET A 312 -16.11 12.11 -6.60
CA MET A 312 -15.62 12.31 -7.96
C MET A 312 -16.49 11.55 -8.98
N PRO A 313 -16.52 11.99 -10.24
CA PRO A 313 -17.20 11.24 -11.29
C PRO A 313 -16.54 9.88 -11.53
N GLN A 314 -17.30 8.96 -12.09
CA GLN A 314 -16.77 7.64 -12.47
C GLN A 314 -15.60 7.79 -13.44
N PRO A 315 -14.43 7.24 -13.15
CA PRO A 315 -13.32 7.24 -14.08
C PRO A 315 -13.66 6.49 -15.37
N PRO A 316 -13.08 6.87 -16.50
CA PRO A 316 -13.31 6.17 -17.77
C PRO A 316 -12.81 4.72 -17.70
N VAL A 317 -13.43 3.86 -18.50
CA VAL A 317 -12.98 2.47 -18.69
C VAL A 317 -11.90 2.44 -19.77
N GLY A 318 -10.81 1.71 -19.52
CA GLY A 318 -9.73 1.50 -20.48
C GLY A 318 -8.72 2.65 -20.53
N GLN A 319 -8.85 3.58 -21.45
CA GLN A 319 -7.91 4.69 -21.64
C GLN A 319 -8.47 6.01 -21.10
N ASN A 320 -7.60 6.87 -20.63
CA ASN A 320 -7.93 8.23 -20.21
C ASN A 320 -6.99 9.23 -20.91
N PRO A 321 -7.50 10.08 -21.82
CA PRO A 321 -6.68 11.08 -22.52
C PRO A 321 -6.01 12.09 -21.60
N ALA A 322 -6.55 12.32 -20.39
CA ALA A 322 -5.96 13.22 -19.40
C ALA A 322 -4.72 12.63 -18.71
N THR A 323 -4.55 11.31 -18.79
CA THR A 323 -3.37 10.60 -18.26
C THR A 323 -2.82 9.63 -19.30
N PRO A 324 -2.25 10.17 -20.40
CA PRO A 324 -1.74 9.35 -21.50
C PRO A 324 -0.53 8.53 -21.08
N TRP A 325 -0.32 7.40 -21.74
CA TRP A 325 0.92 6.63 -21.57
C TRP A 325 2.16 7.54 -21.80
N PRO A 326 3.22 7.45 -21.02
CA PRO A 326 3.54 6.42 -20.01
C PRO A 326 3.06 6.74 -18.58
N GLN A 327 2.21 7.72 -18.38
CA GLN A 327 1.69 8.08 -17.09
C GLN A 327 0.85 6.96 -16.48
N PHE A 328 0.77 6.94 -15.14
CA PHE A 328 -0.16 6.03 -14.46
C PHE A 328 -1.61 6.44 -14.77
N PRO A 329 -2.41 5.55 -15.39
CA PRO A 329 -3.72 5.93 -15.88
C PRO A 329 -4.73 6.10 -14.75
N VAL A 330 -5.49 7.19 -14.78
CA VAL A 330 -6.67 7.41 -13.93
C VAL A 330 -7.88 6.82 -14.63
N VAL A 331 -8.10 5.53 -14.44
CA VAL A 331 -9.20 4.75 -15.06
C VAL A 331 -9.97 4.00 -13.99
N LEU A 332 -11.16 3.53 -14.33
CA LEU A 332 -11.97 2.70 -13.45
C LEU A 332 -11.19 1.44 -13.05
N LYS A 333 -10.89 1.33 -11.76
CA LYS A 333 -10.20 0.20 -11.18
C LYS A 333 -11.22 -0.70 -10.48
N THR A 334 -11.27 -1.96 -10.87
CA THR A 334 -11.99 -3.01 -10.14
C THR A 334 -10.97 -3.92 -9.47
N THR A 335 -11.08 -4.08 -8.16
CA THR A 335 -10.18 -4.93 -7.36
C THR A 335 -10.90 -6.24 -7.01
N SER A 336 -10.14 -7.22 -6.51
CA SER A 336 -10.70 -8.47 -5.99
C SER A 336 -11.82 -8.25 -4.96
N SER A 337 -11.70 -7.21 -4.12
CA SER A 337 -12.73 -6.86 -3.13
C SER A 337 -14.02 -6.36 -3.76
N HIS A 338 -13.95 -5.61 -4.85
CA HIS A 338 -15.15 -5.18 -5.59
C HIS A 338 -15.88 -6.36 -6.25
N GLU A 339 -15.13 -7.33 -6.77
CA GLU A 339 -15.68 -8.55 -7.37
C GLU A 339 -16.40 -9.42 -6.35
N GLU A 340 -16.01 -9.35 -5.09
CA GLU A 340 -16.62 -10.08 -3.97
C GLU A 340 -18.03 -9.58 -3.59
N GLY A 341 -18.47 -8.46 -4.16
CA GLY A 341 -19.81 -7.89 -3.98
C GLY A 341 -19.76 -6.49 -3.38
N CYS A 342 -20.17 -5.52 -4.20
CA CYS A 342 -20.30 -4.12 -3.78
C CYS A 342 -21.10 -3.34 -4.82
N SER A 343 -22.05 -2.52 -4.35
CA SER A 343 -22.66 -1.46 -5.17
C SER A 343 -21.75 -0.24 -5.18
N ARG A 344 -21.42 0.32 -6.34
CA ARG A 344 -20.54 1.48 -6.47
C ARG A 344 -21.28 2.64 -7.10
N LEU A 345 -21.25 3.80 -6.47
CA LEU A 345 -21.92 5.02 -6.89
C LEU A 345 -20.91 6.18 -6.92
N TRP A 346 -21.06 7.06 -7.88
CA TRP A 346 -20.15 8.19 -8.12
C TRP A 346 -20.89 9.51 -8.15
N SER A 347 -20.15 10.61 -8.05
CA SER A 347 -20.68 11.98 -8.04
C SER A 347 -21.69 12.20 -6.91
N LEU A 348 -21.44 11.63 -5.73
CA LEU A 348 -22.30 11.75 -4.56
C LEU A 348 -21.55 12.43 -3.40
N ALA A 349 -22.03 13.58 -2.99
CA ALA A 349 -21.56 14.29 -1.79
C ALA A 349 -22.44 13.96 -0.58
N THR A 350 -21.82 13.64 0.55
CA THR A 350 -22.53 13.41 1.80
C THR A 350 -22.99 14.74 2.40
N ARG A 351 -24.28 14.87 2.70
CA ARG A 351 -24.88 16.08 3.31
C ARG A 351 -25.02 15.95 4.83
N LYS A 352 -25.52 14.81 5.29
CA LYS A 352 -25.70 14.54 6.73
C LYS A 352 -25.83 13.04 7.00
N PHE A 353 -25.54 12.64 8.20
CA PHE A 353 -25.83 11.31 8.70
C PHE A 353 -27.20 11.31 9.43
N LEU A 354 -28.00 10.29 9.15
CA LEU A 354 -29.31 10.12 9.74
C LEU A 354 -29.21 9.11 10.88
N GLY A 355 -29.84 9.46 12.02
CA GLY A 355 -29.74 8.65 13.23
C GLY A 355 -31.08 8.21 13.78
N LYS A 356 -31.08 7.03 14.41
CA LYS A 356 -32.18 6.54 15.25
C LYS A 356 -31.57 5.96 16.52
N ASN A 357 -32.09 6.42 17.67
CA ASN A 357 -31.60 5.99 19.00
C ASN A 357 -30.08 6.18 19.18
N GLY A 358 -29.50 7.28 18.66
CA GLY A 358 -28.07 7.60 18.77
C GLY A 358 -27.14 6.78 17.88
N LYS A 359 -27.67 5.98 16.96
CA LYS A 359 -26.91 5.19 15.98
C LYS A 359 -27.24 5.63 14.56
N VAL A 360 -26.28 5.55 13.66
CA VAL A 360 -26.50 5.78 12.24
C VAL A 360 -27.50 4.75 11.69
N CYS A 361 -28.43 5.20 10.85
CA CYS A 361 -29.38 4.34 10.14
C CYS A 361 -29.47 4.68 8.65
N GLY A 362 -28.79 5.72 8.19
CA GLY A 362 -28.72 6.11 6.80
C GLY A 362 -27.85 7.35 6.61
N VAL A 363 -27.59 7.65 5.36
CA VAL A 363 -26.79 8.81 4.95
C VAL A 363 -27.53 9.54 3.83
N GLU A 364 -27.78 10.82 4.04
CA GLU A 364 -28.34 11.68 3.00
C GLU A 364 -27.20 12.14 2.10
N VAL A 365 -27.29 11.85 0.83
CA VAL A 365 -26.31 12.22 -0.20
C VAL A 365 -26.96 13.07 -1.26
N GLU A 366 -26.18 13.94 -1.90
CA GLU A 366 -26.62 14.79 -2.99
C GLU A 366 -25.76 14.53 -4.23
N GLN A 367 -26.42 14.39 -5.36
CA GLN A 367 -25.72 14.29 -6.64
C GLN A 367 -25.01 15.61 -6.94
N VAL A 368 -23.76 15.49 -7.39
CA VAL A 368 -22.91 16.64 -7.75
C VAL A 368 -22.46 16.54 -9.20
N GLU A 369 -22.27 17.70 -9.81
CA GLU A 369 -21.67 17.85 -11.14
C GLU A 369 -20.30 18.51 -11.00
N TRP A 370 -19.36 18.09 -11.85
CA TRP A 370 -18.00 18.60 -11.88
C TRP A 370 -17.76 19.34 -13.19
N THR A 371 -17.37 20.61 -13.09
CA THR A 371 -17.00 21.43 -14.23
C THR A 371 -15.48 21.61 -14.26
N PRO A 372 -14.81 21.24 -15.36
CA PRO A 372 -13.38 21.51 -15.51
C PRO A 372 -13.06 22.99 -15.30
N SER A 373 -11.96 23.29 -14.61
CA SER A 373 -11.48 24.67 -14.52
C SER A 373 -10.95 25.13 -15.88
N PRO A 374 -11.32 26.32 -16.37
CA PRO A 374 -10.78 26.87 -17.61
C PRO A 374 -9.25 26.98 -17.61
N ASP A 375 -8.66 27.21 -16.44
CA ASP A 375 -7.22 27.42 -16.25
C ASP A 375 -6.46 26.11 -15.98
N GLY A 376 -7.09 24.93 -16.16
CA GLY A 376 -6.48 23.64 -15.83
C GLY A 376 -6.29 23.36 -14.33
N GLY A 377 -6.88 24.21 -13.48
CA GLY A 377 -6.88 24.05 -12.02
C GLY A 377 -7.83 22.94 -11.54
N ARG A 378 -8.17 22.99 -10.25
CA ARG A 378 -9.11 22.00 -9.67
C ARG A 378 -10.52 22.20 -10.28
N PRO A 379 -11.18 21.12 -10.73
CA PRO A 379 -12.57 21.19 -11.17
C PRO A 379 -13.47 21.77 -10.07
N ALA A 380 -14.47 22.56 -10.47
CA ALA A 380 -15.47 23.08 -9.55
C ALA A 380 -16.60 22.08 -9.36
N MET A 381 -16.98 21.84 -8.11
CA MET A 381 -18.12 20.99 -7.74
C MET A 381 -19.37 21.84 -7.60
N LYS A 382 -20.48 21.41 -8.21
CA LYS A 382 -21.78 22.05 -8.10
C LYS A 382 -22.85 21.04 -7.65
N PRO A 383 -23.55 21.29 -6.52
CA PRO A 383 -24.71 20.50 -6.14
C PRO A 383 -25.83 20.60 -7.17
N THR A 384 -26.53 19.50 -7.42
CA THR A 384 -27.65 19.45 -8.40
C THR A 384 -29.02 19.64 -7.76
N GLY A 385 -29.12 19.56 -6.44
CA GLY A 385 -30.39 19.54 -5.70
C GLY A 385 -31.08 18.17 -5.66
N LYS A 386 -30.53 17.14 -6.35
CA LYS A 386 -31.04 15.77 -6.28
C LYS A 386 -30.48 15.08 -5.06
N VAL A 387 -31.36 14.83 -4.09
CA VAL A 387 -31.01 14.25 -2.79
C VAL A 387 -31.65 12.87 -2.67
N GLU A 388 -30.89 11.93 -2.14
CA GLU A 388 -31.34 10.57 -1.83
C GLU A 388 -30.78 10.11 -0.47
N VAL A 389 -31.37 9.05 0.06
CA VAL A 389 -30.92 8.44 1.32
C VAL A 389 -30.44 7.03 1.03
N ILE A 390 -29.20 6.76 1.45
CA ILE A 390 -28.63 5.42 1.44
C ILE A 390 -28.72 4.85 2.86
N GLU A 391 -29.41 3.73 3.01
CA GLU A 391 -29.51 3.04 4.31
C GLU A 391 -28.15 2.46 4.72
N ALA A 392 -27.75 2.70 5.94
CA ALA A 392 -26.47 2.20 6.48
C ALA A 392 -26.52 2.05 8.00
N ASP A 393 -26.10 0.89 8.49
CA ASP A 393 -25.93 0.60 9.92
C ASP A 393 -24.47 0.77 10.39
N LEU A 394 -23.55 0.88 9.41
CA LEU A 394 -22.12 1.14 9.60
C LEU A 394 -21.63 2.01 8.45
N VAL A 395 -20.95 3.09 8.79
CA VAL A 395 -20.30 3.99 7.81
C VAL A 395 -18.79 3.99 8.05
N LEU A 396 -18.02 3.77 6.98
CA LEU A 396 -16.56 3.75 7.00
C LEU A 396 -16.01 4.90 6.15
N LEU A 397 -15.31 5.83 6.80
CA LEU A 397 -14.72 6.99 6.14
C LEU A 397 -13.34 6.62 5.58
N ALA A 398 -13.26 6.43 4.28
CA ALA A 398 -12.07 6.04 3.53
C ALA A 398 -11.56 7.15 2.59
N MET A 399 -11.57 8.40 3.07
CA MET A 399 -11.32 9.61 2.28
C MET A 399 -9.84 10.04 2.25
N GLY A 400 -8.91 9.17 2.68
CA GLY A 400 -7.48 9.44 2.74
C GLY A 400 -7.06 10.15 4.03
N PHE A 401 -5.83 10.68 4.03
CA PHE A 401 -5.16 11.21 5.21
C PHE A 401 -4.67 12.64 4.99
N LEU A 402 -4.48 13.36 6.08
CA LEU A 402 -3.87 14.68 6.07
C LEU A 402 -2.34 14.53 6.12
N LYS A 403 -1.63 15.41 5.41
CA LYS A 403 -0.17 15.49 5.55
C LYS A 403 0.14 15.99 6.96
N PRO A 404 1.08 15.34 7.69
CA PRO A 404 1.51 15.84 8.98
C PRO A 404 2.23 17.19 8.85
N GLU A 405 2.03 18.05 9.86
CA GLU A 405 2.84 19.22 10.07
C GLU A 405 3.94 18.88 11.08
N HIS A 406 5.15 19.36 10.83
CA HIS A 406 6.30 19.12 11.70
C HIS A 406 6.85 20.43 12.25
N PRO A 407 7.44 20.40 13.46
CA PRO A 407 8.25 21.52 13.95
C PRO A 407 9.50 21.69 13.07
N GLN A 408 10.20 22.80 13.27
CA GLN A 408 11.55 22.94 12.71
C GLN A 408 12.47 21.98 13.46
N PHE A 409 13.12 21.09 12.74
CA PHE A 409 14.05 20.10 13.30
C PHE A 409 15.50 20.59 13.25
N ALA A 410 16.35 20.01 14.09
CA ALA A 410 17.80 20.16 14.02
C ALA A 410 18.37 19.50 12.74
N GLU A 411 19.61 19.86 12.37
CA GLU A 411 20.25 19.41 11.14
C GLU A 411 20.46 17.89 11.05
N ASN A 412 20.53 17.21 12.18
CA ASN A 412 20.69 15.75 12.27
C ASN A 412 19.36 14.99 12.26
N VAL A 413 18.22 15.64 12.01
CA VAL A 413 16.88 15.04 11.96
C VAL A 413 16.33 15.10 10.54
N PHE A 414 16.03 13.94 10.00
CA PHE A 414 15.51 13.73 8.65
C PHE A 414 14.06 13.23 8.70
N VAL A 415 13.28 13.50 7.67
CA VAL A 415 11.87 13.08 7.60
C VAL A 415 11.66 12.27 6.32
N ALA A 416 11.01 11.10 6.41
CA ALA A 416 10.80 10.24 5.26
C ALA A 416 9.39 9.63 5.20
N GLY A 417 9.05 9.14 4.00
CA GLY A 417 7.75 8.51 3.73
C GLY A 417 6.60 9.50 3.78
N ASP A 418 5.43 9.00 4.19
CA ASP A 418 4.21 9.81 4.25
C ASP A 418 4.31 10.93 5.30
N ALA A 419 5.21 10.82 6.27
CA ALA A 419 5.53 11.92 7.18
C ALA A 419 6.06 13.14 6.42
N ALA A 420 6.90 12.95 5.41
CA ALA A 420 7.48 14.03 4.62
C ALA A 420 6.52 14.56 3.55
N SER A 421 5.87 13.67 2.80
CA SER A 421 5.14 14.01 1.57
C SER A 421 3.62 13.95 1.66
N GLY A 422 3.06 13.41 2.74
CA GLY A 422 1.67 12.99 2.83
C GLY A 422 1.46 11.57 2.32
N ALA A 423 0.24 11.05 2.49
CA ALA A 423 -0.10 9.67 2.14
C ALA A 423 0.25 9.33 0.69
N SER A 424 0.94 8.22 0.49
CA SER A 424 1.46 7.82 -0.80
C SER A 424 1.48 6.29 -0.99
N LEU A 425 2.10 5.82 -2.08
CA LEU A 425 2.26 4.40 -2.34
C LEU A 425 3.39 3.79 -1.50
N VAL A 426 3.25 2.51 -1.13
CA VAL A 426 4.29 1.75 -0.41
C VAL A 426 5.66 1.87 -1.07
N VAL A 427 5.73 1.76 -2.39
CA VAL A 427 6.97 1.86 -3.16
C VAL A 427 7.61 3.26 -3.05
N ARG A 428 6.81 4.33 -2.94
CA ARG A 428 7.30 5.70 -2.69
C ARG A 428 7.80 5.86 -1.25
N ALA A 429 7.09 5.27 -0.29
CA ALA A 429 7.53 5.28 1.10
C ALA A 429 8.89 4.58 1.27
N ILE A 430 9.08 3.41 0.65
CA ILE A 430 10.36 2.69 0.63
C ILE A 430 11.46 3.55 -0.03
N ALA A 431 11.19 4.13 -1.20
CA ALA A 431 12.15 5.00 -1.90
C ALA A 431 12.55 6.22 -1.05
N SER A 432 11.59 6.83 -0.35
CA SER A 432 11.85 7.94 0.56
C SER A 432 12.72 7.53 1.75
N GLY A 433 12.48 6.35 2.34
CA GLY A 433 13.31 5.80 3.42
C GLY A 433 14.75 5.53 2.96
N ARG A 434 14.94 4.95 1.76
CA ARG A 434 16.26 4.73 1.14
C ARG A 434 17.00 6.05 0.92
N LYS A 435 16.28 7.06 0.41
CA LYS A 435 16.88 8.40 0.21
C LYS A 435 17.30 9.01 1.54
N ALA A 436 16.44 8.97 2.56
CA ALA A 436 16.79 9.49 3.88
C ALA A 436 18.02 8.78 4.49
N ALA A 437 18.15 7.47 4.29
CA ALA A 437 19.35 6.74 4.70
C ALA A 437 20.61 7.24 4.01
N THR A 438 20.55 7.57 2.72
CA THR A 438 21.66 8.17 1.98
C THR A 438 21.98 9.58 2.49
N ASP A 439 20.97 10.39 2.78
CA ASP A 439 21.14 11.75 3.29
C ASP A 439 21.77 11.74 4.70
N ILE A 440 21.32 10.81 5.57
CA ILE A 440 21.90 10.59 6.92
C ILE A 440 23.37 10.13 6.83
N ASP A 441 23.65 9.17 5.96
CA ASP A 441 25.02 8.68 5.73
C ASP A 441 25.94 9.80 5.27
N SER A 442 25.46 10.64 4.33
CA SER A 442 26.21 11.81 3.85
C SER A 442 26.41 12.87 4.94
N TYR A 443 25.44 13.06 5.82
CA TYR A 443 25.54 13.99 6.95
C TYR A 443 26.57 13.49 7.99
N LEU A 444 26.51 12.22 8.35
CA LEU A 444 27.38 11.66 9.37
C LEU A 444 28.84 11.46 8.89
N ASN A 445 29.12 11.48 7.60
CA ASN A 445 30.47 11.33 7.05
C ASN A 445 31.08 12.64 6.51
N LYS A 446 30.49 13.77 6.86
CA LYS A 446 31.11 15.11 6.68
C LYS A 446 32.17 15.33 7.75
#